data_be6e05677956d4bfb51cf72ed711fdec
#
_entry.id   be6e05677956d4bfb51cf72ed711fdec
#
_cell.length_a   1.000
_cell.length_b   1.000
_cell.length_c   1.000
_cell.angle_alpha   90.00
_cell.angle_beta   90.00
_cell.angle_gamma   90.00
#
_symmetry.space_group_name_H-M   'P 1'
#
loop_
_entity.id
_entity.type
_entity.pdbx_description
1 polymer ?
#
loop_
_entity_poly.entity_id
_entity_poly.type
_entity_poly.pdbx_seq_one_letter_code
_entity_poly.pdbx_strand_id
1 'polypeptide(L)'
;MIIPPVLKDGDRVAIISPASTVKPEYIDGAVEFLRAEGLEPVVSRHAKGPASGSYASDMESRLGDFCEAWRDPSVRAVLCARGGYGSVHLLPHIDLEMLRDDPKWLIGFSDISALHAMLSAAGVASIHGPMAKHLAEEDSEHYATRAMMRILREGLPVEYFAAPHPYNICGTAEGKLAGGNLAVINGLAATPYDVLNPDTPTILFIEDISEAIYAVERMLRRVIMSGAFLNIKGLVVGHFTEYRHPDANHPDMDSMISRLLKENGFNNIPVAFGFPAGHTADNLPLVCGANARLEVTEDGVILSME
;
A
#
# COMPACT_ATOMS: atom_id res chain seq x y z
N MET A 1 8.66 5.15 -14.10
CA MET A 1 7.98 5.59 -12.87
C MET A 1 8.69 6.81 -12.34
N ILE A 2 7.96 7.85 -11.95
CA ILE A 2 8.52 9.06 -11.34
C ILE A 2 8.59 8.81 -9.83
N ILE A 3 9.79 8.89 -9.26
CA ILE A 3 9.99 8.83 -7.81
C ILE A 3 9.92 10.28 -7.29
N PRO A 4 8.97 10.63 -6.40
CA PRO A 4 8.90 11.96 -5.83
C PRO A 4 10.20 12.33 -5.08
N PRO A 5 10.56 13.62 -5.00
CA PRO A 5 11.78 14.03 -4.32
C PRO A 5 11.73 13.77 -2.81
N VAL A 6 12.90 13.61 -2.21
CA VAL A 6 13.05 13.47 -0.75
C VAL A 6 12.64 14.74 -0.02
N LEU A 7 12.13 14.58 1.19
CA LEU A 7 11.73 15.69 2.06
C LEU A 7 12.91 16.33 2.76
N LYS A 8 12.84 17.63 2.93
CA LYS A 8 13.79 18.46 3.68
C LYS A 8 13.11 19.06 4.91
N ASP A 9 13.91 19.58 5.84
CA ASP A 9 13.37 20.33 6.97
C ASP A 9 12.55 21.53 6.49
N GLY A 10 11.39 21.70 7.11
CA GLY A 10 10.42 22.72 6.74
C GLY A 10 9.49 22.33 5.56
N ASP A 11 9.69 21.19 4.90
CA ASP A 11 8.76 20.74 3.85
C ASP A 11 7.37 20.44 4.42
N ARG A 12 6.35 20.83 3.66
CA ARG A 12 4.96 20.68 4.06
C ARG A 12 4.43 19.29 3.75
N VAL A 13 3.75 18.70 4.73
CA VAL A 13 3.06 17.42 4.62
C VAL A 13 1.56 17.65 4.85
N ALA A 14 0.76 17.46 3.82
CA ALA A 14 -0.70 17.55 3.95
C ALA A 14 -1.24 16.27 4.60
N ILE A 15 -2.15 16.42 5.56
CA ILE A 15 -2.88 15.30 6.18
C ILE A 15 -4.31 15.35 5.66
N ILE A 16 -4.73 14.29 4.95
CA ILE A 16 -6.06 14.16 4.37
C ILE A 16 -6.78 12.92 4.90
N SER A 17 -8.10 12.91 4.85
CA SER A 17 -8.94 11.72 5.14
C SER A 17 -9.76 11.32 3.91
N PRO A 18 -9.16 10.60 2.92
CA PRO A 18 -9.83 10.31 1.65
C PRO A 18 -10.88 9.20 1.75
N ALA A 19 -10.94 8.48 2.86
CA ALA A 19 -11.75 7.29 3.08
C ALA A 19 -12.68 7.45 4.30
N SER A 20 -12.57 6.56 5.28
CA SER A 20 -13.41 6.57 6.49
C SER A 20 -12.98 7.63 7.51
N THR A 21 -13.89 7.92 8.44
CA THR A 21 -13.63 8.80 9.58
C THR A 21 -12.47 8.31 10.42
N VAL A 22 -11.75 9.22 11.00
CA VAL A 22 -10.67 8.97 11.95
C VAL A 22 -10.92 9.76 13.23
N LYS A 23 -10.43 9.28 14.36
CA LYS A 23 -10.48 10.07 15.61
C LYS A 23 -9.58 11.31 15.43
N PRO A 24 -10.09 12.52 15.77
CA PRO A 24 -9.29 13.74 15.63
C PRO A 24 -7.92 13.66 16.32
N GLU A 25 -7.85 12.94 17.45
CA GLU A 25 -6.62 12.76 18.25
C GLU A 25 -5.50 12.08 17.44
N TYR A 26 -5.83 11.20 16.50
CA TYR A 26 -4.83 10.57 15.64
C TYR A 26 -4.22 11.57 14.64
N ILE A 27 -5.02 12.51 14.15
CA ILE A 27 -4.50 13.59 13.30
C ILE A 27 -3.62 14.52 14.15
N ASP A 28 -4.03 14.83 15.37
CA ASP A 28 -3.25 15.69 16.26
C ASP A 28 -1.90 15.05 16.64
N GLY A 29 -1.90 13.76 16.97
CA GLY A 29 -0.66 13.01 17.22
C GLY A 29 0.27 12.94 15.99
N ALA A 30 -0.29 12.73 14.80
CA ALA A 30 0.51 12.78 13.58
C ALA A 30 1.10 14.17 13.30
N VAL A 31 0.36 15.24 13.63
CA VAL A 31 0.87 16.62 13.56
C VAL A 31 2.06 16.82 14.52
N GLU A 32 1.95 16.33 15.74
CA GLU A 32 3.05 16.40 16.72
C GLU A 32 4.27 15.63 16.25
N PHE A 33 4.07 14.39 15.77
CA PHE A 33 5.14 13.56 15.20
C PHE A 33 5.86 14.27 14.03
N LEU A 34 5.13 14.74 13.03
CA LEU A 34 5.72 15.38 11.85
C LEU A 34 6.49 16.66 12.22
N ARG A 35 6.02 17.44 13.20
CA ARG A 35 6.75 18.60 13.73
C ARG A 35 8.04 18.20 14.44
N ALA A 36 8.01 17.13 15.23
CA ALA A 36 9.20 16.60 15.87
C ALA A 36 10.26 16.13 14.85
N GLU A 37 9.79 15.64 13.68
CA GLU A 37 10.65 15.29 12.54
C GLU A 37 11.12 16.51 11.71
N GLY A 38 10.83 17.74 12.13
CA GLY A 38 11.25 18.96 11.42
C GLY A 38 10.42 19.28 10.17
N LEU A 39 9.24 18.67 10.01
CA LEU A 39 8.32 18.92 8.90
C LEU A 39 7.21 19.91 9.29
N GLU A 40 6.55 20.51 8.29
CA GLU A 40 5.40 21.40 8.49
C GLU A 40 4.10 20.68 8.13
N PRO A 41 3.36 20.09 9.10
CA PRO A 41 2.08 19.44 8.82
C PRO A 41 0.97 20.44 8.54
N VAL A 42 0.17 20.15 7.49
CA VAL A 42 -0.99 20.91 7.07
C VAL A 42 -2.21 20.02 7.09
N VAL A 43 -3.10 20.22 8.06
CA VAL A 43 -4.34 19.44 8.17
C VAL A 43 -5.35 20.02 7.17
N SER A 44 -5.81 19.19 6.22
CA SER A 44 -6.82 19.59 5.24
C SER A 44 -8.15 19.88 5.93
N ARG A 45 -8.95 20.73 5.29
CA ARG A 45 -10.15 21.33 5.86
C ARG A 45 -11.14 20.31 6.42
N HIS A 46 -11.34 19.19 5.72
CA HIS A 46 -12.32 18.17 6.09
C HIS A 46 -11.67 16.89 6.67
N ALA A 47 -10.36 16.91 6.94
CA ALA A 47 -9.65 15.73 7.45
C ALA A 47 -10.21 15.23 8.80
N LYS A 48 -10.73 16.13 9.64
CA LYS A 48 -11.37 15.83 10.93
C LYS A 48 -12.90 15.77 10.88
N GLY A 49 -13.49 15.75 9.69
CA GLY A 49 -14.95 15.76 9.50
C GLY A 49 -15.52 17.14 9.16
N PRO A 50 -16.85 17.32 9.17
CA PRO A 50 -17.83 16.40 9.76
C PRO A 50 -18.01 15.11 8.96
N ALA A 51 -18.26 14.00 9.67
CA ALA A 51 -18.49 12.70 9.07
C ALA A 51 -19.76 12.66 8.22
N SER A 52 -19.70 11.91 7.10
CA SER A 52 -20.86 11.56 6.29
C SER A 52 -21.05 10.04 6.34
N GLY A 53 -21.88 9.56 7.26
CA GLY A 53 -21.98 8.15 7.58
C GLY A 53 -20.66 7.60 8.13
N SER A 54 -20.07 6.60 7.45
CA SER A 54 -18.75 6.05 7.79
C SER A 54 -17.58 6.81 7.16
N TYR A 55 -17.84 7.72 6.23
CA TYR A 55 -16.82 8.51 5.55
C TYR A 55 -16.37 9.70 6.37
N ALA A 56 -15.14 10.14 6.17
CA ALA A 56 -14.57 11.33 6.83
C ALA A 56 -15.37 12.60 6.52
N SER A 57 -15.91 12.70 5.30
CA SER A 57 -16.83 13.75 4.84
C SER A 57 -17.59 13.25 3.60
N ASP A 58 -18.41 14.11 2.95
CA ASP A 58 -18.95 13.78 1.64
C ASP A 58 -17.84 13.61 0.57
N MET A 59 -18.21 13.07 -0.58
CA MET A 59 -17.24 12.75 -1.63
C MET A 59 -16.56 14.02 -2.18
N GLU A 60 -17.30 15.10 -2.38
CA GLU A 60 -16.79 16.36 -2.94
C GLU A 60 -15.77 16.99 -2.02
N SER A 61 -16.02 16.99 -0.69
CA SER A 61 -15.11 17.51 0.32
C SER A 61 -13.80 16.72 0.37
N ARG A 62 -13.89 15.38 0.35
CA ARG A 62 -12.70 14.49 0.34
C ARG A 62 -11.88 14.64 -0.93
N LEU A 63 -12.56 14.76 -2.08
CA LEU A 63 -11.91 15.04 -3.37
C LEU A 63 -11.25 16.43 -3.38
N GLY A 64 -11.94 17.43 -2.84
CA GLY A 64 -11.42 18.79 -2.70
C GLY A 64 -10.13 18.80 -1.89
N ASP A 65 -10.13 18.19 -0.71
CA ASP A 65 -8.95 18.08 0.16
C ASP A 65 -7.77 17.39 -0.55
N PHE A 66 -8.02 16.32 -1.29
CA PHE A 66 -6.99 15.63 -2.08
C PHE A 66 -6.42 16.54 -3.17
N CYS A 67 -7.30 17.15 -3.98
CA CYS A 67 -6.88 18.00 -5.10
C CYS A 67 -6.19 19.29 -4.63
N GLU A 68 -6.64 19.92 -3.55
CA GLU A 68 -6.00 21.10 -2.95
C GLU A 68 -4.60 20.75 -2.45
N ALA A 69 -4.45 19.64 -1.70
CA ALA A 69 -3.16 19.19 -1.24
C ALA A 69 -2.19 18.86 -2.39
N TRP A 70 -2.71 18.27 -3.48
CA TRP A 70 -1.85 17.94 -4.62
C TRP A 70 -1.45 19.16 -5.44
N ARG A 71 -2.33 20.15 -5.62
CA ARG A 71 -2.06 21.38 -6.40
C ARG A 71 -1.23 22.40 -5.66
N ASP A 72 -1.15 22.33 -4.33
CA ASP A 72 -0.31 23.26 -3.54
C ASP A 72 1.18 22.95 -3.78
N PRO A 73 1.93 23.81 -4.48
CA PRO A 73 3.34 23.55 -4.80
C PRO A 73 4.25 23.55 -3.56
N SER A 74 3.76 24.04 -2.42
CA SER A 74 4.51 23.99 -1.16
C SER A 74 4.38 22.64 -0.44
N VAL A 75 3.37 21.83 -0.77
CA VAL A 75 3.19 20.48 -0.23
C VAL A 75 4.10 19.49 -0.97
N ARG A 76 4.88 18.70 -0.23
CA ARG A 76 5.80 17.72 -0.79
C ARG A 76 5.36 16.27 -0.56
N ALA A 77 4.51 16.04 0.45
CA ALA A 77 3.91 14.73 0.71
C ALA A 77 2.46 14.86 1.18
N VAL A 78 1.68 13.82 0.95
CA VAL A 78 0.28 13.69 1.36
C VAL A 78 0.15 12.44 2.21
N LEU A 79 -0.09 12.62 3.50
CA LEU A 79 -0.31 11.55 4.48
C LEU A 79 -1.80 11.28 4.63
N CYS A 80 -2.23 10.06 4.37
CA CYS A 80 -3.60 9.64 4.64
C CYS A 80 -3.80 9.39 6.14
N ALA A 81 -4.88 9.93 6.71
CA ALA A 81 -5.16 9.78 8.13
C ALA A 81 -5.55 8.34 8.47
N ARG A 82 -6.33 7.71 7.60
CA ARG A 82 -6.82 6.34 7.76
C ARG A 82 -7.31 5.78 6.41
N GLY A 83 -7.33 4.44 6.29
CA GLY A 83 -8.10 3.71 5.29
C GLY A 83 -9.57 3.53 5.67
N GLY A 84 -10.10 2.35 5.45
CA GLY A 84 -11.50 1.99 5.68
C GLY A 84 -12.23 1.74 4.37
N TYR A 85 -13.04 2.71 3.89
CA TYR A 85 -13.68 2.62 2.58
C TYR A 85 -13.99 4.02 2.02
N GLY A 86 -13.90 4.16 0.71
CA GLY A 86 -14.37 5.34 -0.02
C GLY A 86 -13.34 6.01 -0.91
N SER A 87 -12.06 5.63 -0.86
CA SER A 87 -11.03 6.17 -1.77
C SER A 87 -11.36 5.91 -3.23
N VAL A 88 -11.96 4.77 -3.54
CA VAL A 88 -12.38 4.40 -4.90
C VAL A 88 -13.34 5.41 -5.53
N HIS A 89 -14.14 6.11 -4.74
CA HIS A 89 -15.07 7.14 -5.24
C HIS A 89 -14.36 8.35 -5.84
N LEU A 90 -13.12 8.61 -5.45
CA LEU A 90 -12.36 9.77 -5.89
C LEU A 90 -11.72 9.55 -7.26
N LEU A 91 -11.36 8.30 -7.58
CA LEU A 91 -10.57 7.97 -8.76
C LEU A 91 -11.09 8.56 -10.08
N PRO A 92 -12.41 8.47 -10.39
CA PRO A 92 -12.95 8.98 -11.66
C PRO A 92 -12.86 10.51 -11.80
N HIS A 93 -12.58 11.23 -10.71
CA HIS A 93 -12.60 12.70 -10.65
C HIS A 93 -11.21 13.32 -10.52
N ILE A 94 -10.16 12.49 -10.43
CA ILE A 94 -8.78 12.95 -10.31
C ILE A 94 -8.12 12.91 -11.68
N ASP A 95 -7.56 14.05 -12.08
CA ASP A 95 -6.78 14.19 -13.30
C ASP A 95 -5.38 13.57 -13.08
N LEU A 96 -5.04 12.57 -13.89
CA LEU A 96 -3.73 11.91 -13.82
C LEU A 96 -2.57 12.80 -14.27
N GLU A 97 -2.81 13.80 -15.12
CA GLU A 97 -1.77 14.76 -15.52
C GLU A 97 -1.37 15.63 -14.33
N MET A 98 -2.34 16.09 -13.53
CA MET A 98 -2.06 16.82 -12.28
C MET A 98 -1.11 16.05 -11.35
N LEU A 99 -1.23 14.72 -11.31
CA LEU A 99 -0.37 13.89 -10.46
C LEU A 99 1.08 13.83 -10.98
N ARG A 100 1.26 13.90 -12.29
CA ARG A 100 2.58 13.87 -12.95
C ARG A 100 3.32 15.19 -12.95
N ASP A 101 2.59 16.29 -13.03
CA ASP A 101 3.16 17.64 -13.18
C ASP A 101 3.94 18.09 -11.93
N ASP A 102 3.45 17.71 -10.74
CA ASP A 102 4.15 17.95 -9.48
C ASP A 102 4.04 16.69 -8.59
N PRO A 103 4.89 15.69 -8.83
CA PRO A 103 4.81 14.42 -8.15
C PRO A 103 5.14 14.53 -6.66
N LYS A 104 4.25 14.02 -5.82
CA LYS A 104 4.33 14.04 -4.37
C LYS A 104 4.25 12.62 -3.81
N TRP A 105 4.84 12.40 -2.64
CA TRP A 105 4.64 11.17 -1.91
C TRP A 105 3.19 11.08 -1.39
N LEU A 106 2.44 10.07 -1.82
CA LEU A 106 1.22 9.65 -1.15
C LEU A 106 1.55 8.50 -0.21
N ILE A 107 1.11 8.62 1.05
CA ILE A 107 1.44 7.66 2.11
C ILE A 107 0.16 7.11 2.72
N GLY A 108 0.05 5.79 2.79
CA GLY A 108 -1.07 5.09 3.42
C GLY A 108 -1.17 3.65 2.98
N PHE A 109 -2.14 2.89 3.48
CA PHE A 109 -2.41 1.51 3.10
C PHE A 109 -3.89 1.16 3.27
N SER A 110 -4.26 -0.14 3.17
CA SER A 110 -5.67 -0.55 3.25
C SER A 110 -6.47 0.01 2.06
N ASP A 111 -7.59 0.69 2.28
CA ASP A 111 -8.40 1.34 1.25
C ASP A 111 -7.61 2.33 0.36
N ILE A 112 -6.49 2.86 0.88
CA ILE A 112 -5.58 3.73 0.11
C ILE A 112 -4.91 2.99 -1.05
N SER A 113 -4.94 1.66 -1.06
CA SER A 113 -4.48 0.86 -2.20
C SER A 113 -5.16 1.25 -3.52
N ALA A 114 -6.39 1.77 -3.48
CA ALA A 114 -7.06 2.31 -4.66
C ALA A 114 -6.34 3.56 -5.21
N LEU A 115 -5.88 4.45 -4.34
CA LEU A 115 -5.10 5.63 -4.73
C LEU A 115 -3.70 5.25 -5.20
N HIS A 116 -3.06 4.25 -4.59
CA HIS A 116 -1.77 3.71 -5.07
C HIS A 116 -1.89 3.14 -6.48
N ALA A 117 -2.97 2.40 -6.77
CA ALA A 117 -3.25 1.88 -8.09
C ALA A 117 -3.43 3.00 -9.14
N MET A 118 -4.14 4.07 -8.78
CA MET A 118 -4.28 5.27 -9.61
C MET A 118 -2.94 5.96 -9.85
N LEU A 119 -2.13 6.17 -8.82
CA LEU A 119 -0.78 6.75 -8.95
C LEU A 119 0.13 5.89 -9.81
N SER A 120 0.05 4.56 -9.68
CA SER A 120 0.76 3.64 -10.57
C SER A 120 0.36 3.84 -12.04
N ALA A 121 -0.92 3.98 -12.34
CA ALA A 121 -1.41 4.31 -13.68
C ALA A 121 -0.96 5.71 -14.16
N ALA A 122 -0.85 6.67 -13.24
CA ALA A 122 -0.26 7.98 -13.51
C ALA A 122 1.27 7.91 -13.72
N GLY A 123 1.92 6.81 -13.40
CA GLY A 123 3.38 6.68 -13.48
C GLY A 123 4.13 7.37 -12.34
N VAL A 124 3.50 7.57 -11.19
CA VAL A 124 4.07 8.20 -9.98
C VAL A 124 4.15 7.17 -8.87
N ALA A 125 5.30 7.09 -8.20
CA ALA A 125 5.49 6.20 -7.07
C ALA A 125 4.79 6.72 -5.81
N SER A 126 4.42 5.78 -4.92
CA SER A 126 3.73 6.08 -3.67
C SER A 126 4.14 5.08 -2.58
N ILE A 127 3.84 5.37 -1.31
CA ILE A 127 4.26 4.54 -0.18
C ILE A 127 3.06 3.86 0.46
N HIS A 128 2.96 2.53 0.29
CA HIS A 128 2.10 1.69 1.10
C HIS A 128 2.77 1.52 2.46
N GLY A 129 2.23 2.11 3.51
CA GLY A 129 2.88 2.14 4.83
C GLY A 129 2.08 2.87 5.90
N PRO A 130 2.71 3.16 7.05
CA PRO A 130 2.04 3.77 8.21
C PRO A 130 1.24 5.03 7.87
N MET A 131 0.07 5.17 8.50
CA MET A 131 -0.84 6.32 8.37
C MET A 131 -0.84 7.15 9.65
N ALA A 132 -1.56 8.28 9.66
CA ALA A 132 -1.62 9.18 10.80
C ALA A 132 -1.98 8.48 12.13
N LYS A 133 -2.87 7.48 12.09
CA LYS A 133 -3.21 6.66 13.26
C LYS A 133 -1.95 6.02 13.88
N HIS A 134 -1.09 5.44 13.05
CA HIS A 134 0.13 4.75 13.50
C HIS A 134 1.12 5.73 14.10
N LEU A 135 1.31 6.89 13.45
CA LEU A 135 2.20 7.94 13.95
C LEU A 135 1.74 8.52 15.31
N ALA A 136 0.45 8.42 15.62
CA ALA A 136 -0.12 8.91 16.87
C ALA A 136 -0.12 7.87 18.01
N GLU A 137 -0.24 6.58 17.67
CA GLU A 137 -0.41 5.51 18.68
C GLU A 137 0.88 4.74 18.96
N GLU A 138 1.79 4.67 17.98
CA GLU A 138 3.01 3.89 18.09
C GLU A 138 4.17 4.75 18.65
N ASP A 139 5.17 4.07 19.18
CA ASP A 139 6.43 4.72 19.58
C ASP A 139 7.05 5.41 18.34
N SER A 140 7.56 6.63 18.52
CA SER A 140 8.24 7.38 17.45
C SER A 140 9.44 6.63 16.85
N GLU A 141 10.05 5.73 17.61
CA GLU A 141 11.15 4.85 17.18
C GLU A 141 10.65 3.52 16.61
N HIS A 142 9.33 3.36 16.43
CA HIS A 142 8.77 2.14 15.84
C HIS A 142 9.39 1.86 14.47
N TYR A 143 9.79 0.63 14.24
CA TYR A 143 10.59 0.22 13.08
C TYR A 143 9.96 0.61 11.73
N ALA A 144 8.66 0.35 11.54
CA ALA A 144 7.98 0.71 10.29
C ALA A 144 7.90 2.23 10.07
N THR A 145 7.68 3.00 11.15
CA THR A 145 7.65 4.46 11.11
C THR A 145 9.03 5.02 10.75
N ARG A 146 10.10 4.52 11.38
CA ARG A 146 11.48 4.91 11.05
C ARG A 146 11.86 4.54 9.62
N ALA A 147 11.46 3.35 9.14
CA ALA A 147 11.69 2.95 7.77
C ALA A 147 10.97 3.87 6.77
N MET A 148 9.73 4.29 7.07
CA MET A 148 9.00 5.26 6.26
C MET A 148 9.72 6.63 6.24
N MET A 149 10.13 7.14 7.39
CA MET A 149 10.85 8.41 7.47
C MET A 149 12.18 8.34 6.71
N ARG A 150 12.87 7.20 6.75
CA ARG A 150 14.08 6.98 5.97
C ARG A 150 13.83 7.10 4.47
N ILE A 151 12.77 6.45 3.94
CA ILE A 151 12.40 6.59 2.52
C ILE A 151 12.11 8.06 2.19
N LEU A 152 11.34 8.74 3.03
CA LEU A 152 10.98 10.14 2.81
C LEU A 152 12.17 11.09 2.84
N ARG A 153 13.21 10.81 3.64
CA ARG A 153 14.37 11.66 3.84
C ARG A 153 15.58 11.32 2.98
N GLU A 154 15.80 10.03 2.75
CA GLU A 154 16.98 9.52 2.05
C GLU A 154 16.64 9.00 0.64
N GLY A 155 15.37 8.64 0.38
CA GLY A 155 14.94 8.06 -0.89
C GLY A 155 15.26 6.58 -0.99
N LEU A 156 15.37 6.11 -2.24
CA LEU A 156 15.80 4.76 -2.59
C LEU A 156 17.32 4.74 -2.86
N PRO A 157 18.02 3.61 -2.73
CA PRO A 157 17.47 2.26 -2.53
C PRO A 157 17.13 1.94 -1.08
N VAL A 158 16.20 0.98 -0.91
CA VAL A 158 15.83 0.40 0.39
C VAL A 158 15.80 -1.11 0.27
N GLU A 159 16.29 -1.79 1.31
CA GLU A 159 16.33 -3.25 1.38
C GLU A 159 15.72 -3.74 2.69
N TYR A 160 14.87 -4.75 2.61
CA TYR A 160 14.23 -5.40 3.74
C TYR A 160 14.55 -6.89 3.79
N PHE A 161 14.72 -7.39 4.99
CA PHE A 161 14.92 -8.80 5.29
C PHE A 161 13.70 -9.34 6.03
N ALA A 162 13.23 -10.52 5.61
CA ALA A 162 12.20 -11.25 6.32
C ALA A 162 12.66 -12.69 6.60
N ALA A 163 12.15 -13.26 7.69
CA ALA A 163 12.47 -14.63 8.09
C ALA A 163 11.99 -15.64 7.04
N PRO A 164 12.61 -16.84 6.99
CA PRO A 164 12.12 -17.91 6.14
C PRO A 164 10.73 -18.37 6.57
N HIS A 165 9.91 -18.78 5.62
CA HIS A 165 8.57 -19.29 5.87
C HIS A 165 8.38 -20.66 5.20
N PRO A 166 7.64 -21.64 5.82
CA PRO A 166 7.50 -22.99 5.27
C PRO A 166 6.89 -23.09 3.88
N TYR A 167 6.13 -22.08 3.47
CA TYR A 167 5.49 -22.01 2.16
C TYR A 167 6.27 -21.19 1.12
N ASN A 168 7.43 -20.63 1.47
CA ASN A 168 8.26 -19.90 0.54
C ASN A 168 8.60 -20.77 -0.69
N ILE A 169 8.63 -20.13 -1.84
CA ILE A 169 9.14 -20.71 -3.08
C ILE A 169 10.44 -19.97 -3.42
N CYS A 170 11.57 -20.68 -3.34
CA CYS A 170 12.89 -20.11 -3.59
C CYS A 170 13.04 -19.66 -5.05
N GLY A 171 13.78 -18.59 -5.24
CA GLY A 171 14.08 -18.01 -6.54
C GLY A 171 14.38 -16.52 -6.46
N THR A 172 14.65 -15.93 -7.61
CA THR A 172 14.91 -14.49 -7.74
C THR A 172 14.06 -13.93 -8.87
N ALA A 173 13.48 -12.76 -8.66
CA ALA A 173 12.75 -12.03 -9.68
C ALA A 173 13.01 -10.54 -9.61
N GLU A 174 12.87 -9.87 -10.74
CA GLU A 174 12.93 -8.41 -10.86
C GLU A 174 11.68 -7.91 -11.59
N GLY A 175 11.21 -6.74 -11.19
CA GLY A 175 10.04 -6.11 -11.78
C GLY A 175 9.62 -4.86 -11.02
N LYS A 176 8.55 -4.22 -11.45
CA LYS A 176 7.94 -3.14 -10.68
C LYS A 176 7.22 -3.69 -9.47
N LEU A 177 7.36 -3.05 -8.32
CA LEU A 177 6.58 -3.40 -7.15
C LEU A 177 5.17 -2.81 -7.26
N ALA A 178 4.16 -3.65 -7.25
CA ALA A 178 2.75 -3.23 -7.27
C ALA A 178 1.92 -4.13 -6.36
N GLY A 179 0.82 -3.62 -5.84
CA GLY A 179 -0.05 -4.41 -4.97
C GLY A 179 -0.76 -3.58 -3.92
N GLY A 180 -1.08 -4.21 -2.79
CA GLY A 180 -1.78 -3.62 -1.65
C GLY A 180 -2.83 -4.54 -1.06
N ASN A 181 -3.87 -3.96 -0.46
CA ASN A 181 -5.00 -4.71 0.05
C ASN A 181 -5.73 -5.42 -1.10
N LEU A 182 -5.78 -6.76 -1.04
CA LEU A 182 -6.23 -7.59 -2.14
C LEU A 182 -7.70 -7.33 -2.51
N ALA A 183 -8.59 -7.19 -1.53
CA ALA A 183 -10.00 -6.91 -1.80
C ALA A 183 -10.18 -5.56 -2.50
N VAL A 184 -9.45 -4.54 -2.08
CA VAL A 184 -9.50 -3.19 -2.66
C VAL A 184 -9.01 -3.21 -4.11
N ILE A 185 -7.81 -3.73 -4.38
CA ILE A 185 -7.26 -3.77 -5.74
C ILE A 185 -8.01 -4.74 -6.65
N ASN A 186 -8.61 -5.81 -6.10
CA ASN A 186 -9.50 -6.68 -6.86
C ASN A 186 -10.78 -5.97 -7.33
N GLY A 187 -11.25 -5.00 -6.54
CA GLY A 187 -12.38 -4.13 -6.93
C GLY A 187 -12.09 -3.23 -8.13
N LEU A 188 -10.82 -3.05 -8.50
CA LEU A 188 -10.38 -2.26 -9.65
C LEU A 188 -10.16 -3.10 -10.93
N ALA A 189 -10.54 -4.38 -10.90
CA ALA A 189 -10.38 -5.28 -12.04
C ALA A 189 -11.02 -4.73 -13.32
N ALA A 190 -10.31 -4.86 -14.43
CA ALA A 190 -10.70 -4.38 -15.75
C ALA A 190 -10.94 -2.85 -15.84
N THR A 191 -10.45 -2.08 -14.89
CA THR A 191 -10.34 -0.62 -14.98
C THR A 191 -8.92 -0.21 -15.42
N PRO A 192 -8.69 1.07 -15.79
CA PRO A 192 -7.34 1.56 -16.05
C PRO A 192 -6.37 1.45 -14.86
N TYR A 193 -6.88 1.11 -13.68
CA TYR A 193 -6.16 1.00 -12.42
C TYR A 193 -5.95 -0.46 -11.97
N ASP A 194 -6.14 -1.44 -12.85
CA ASP A 194 -6.03 -2.89 -12.52
C ASP A 194 -4.57 -3.32 -12.37
N VAL A 195 -4.01 -3.16 -11.17
CA VAL A 195 -2.64 -3.60 -10.85
C VAL A 195 -2.50 -5.12 -10.73
N LEU A 196 -3.63 -5.86 -10.66
CA LEU A 196 -3.64 -7.32 -10.63
C LEU A 196 -3.55 -7.95 -12.03
N ASN A 197 -3.52 -7.15 -13.08
CA ASN A 197 -3.29 -7.59 -14.46
C ASN A 197 -2.22 -6.73 -15.14
N PRO A 198 -0.95 -6.79 -14.67
CA PRO A 198 0.11 -5.93 -15.15
C PRO A 198 0.51 -6.27 -16.59
N ASP A 199 0.91 -5.26 -17.36
CA ASP A 199 1.44 -5.36 -18.71
C ASP A 199 2.97 -5.48 -18.78
N THR A 200 3.64 -5.31 -17.64
CA THR A 200 5.10 -5.35 -17.50
C THR A 200 5.51 -6.32 -16.37
N PRO A 201 6.78 -6.79 -16.37
CA PRO A 201 7.31 -7.59 -15.27
C PRO A 201 7.04 -6.94 -13.92
N THR A 202 6.34 -7.65 -13.04
CA THR A 202 5.85 -7.12 -11.76
C THR A 202 6.16 -8.10 -10.62
N ILE A 203 6.63 -7.55 -9.51
CA ILE A 203 6.59 -8.20 -8.20
C ILE A 203 5.30 -7.73 -7.55
N LEU A 204 4.35 -8.64 -7.41
CA LEU A 204 3.06 -8.34 -6.78
C LEU A 204 3.17 -8.55 -5.28
N PHE A 205 2.71 -7.58 -4.47
CA PHE A 205 2.48 -7.80 -3.06
C PHE A 205 0.99 -7.75 -2.72
N ILE A 206 0.57 -8.63 -1.82
CA ILE A 206 -0.83 -8.73 -1.38
C ILE A 206 -0.90 -8.87 0.13
N GLU A 207 -1.85 -8.19 0.73
CA GLU A 207 -2.25 -8.33 2.13
C GLU A 207 -3.76 -8.12 2.24
N ASP A 208 -4.39 -8.52 3.34
CA ASP A 208 -5.80 -8.20 3.57
C ASP A 208 -6.18 -8.32 5.06
N ILE A 209 -7.36 -7.82 5.41
CA ILE A 209 -7.93 -7.92 6.74
C ILE A 209 -9.41 -8.31 6.69
N SER A 210 -9.82 -9.20 7.60
CA SER A 210 -11.22 -9.60 7.84
C SER A 210 -11.92 -10.30 6.68
N GLU A 211 -11.19 -10.67 5.62
CA GLU A 211 -11.74 -11.43 4.50
C GLU A 211 -11.93 -12.92 4.85
N ALA A 212 -12.91 -13.57 4.27
CA ALA A 212 -13.06 -15.02 4.39
C ALA A 212 -12.05 -15.73 3.47
N ILE A 213 -11.51 -16.88 3.90
CA ILE A 213 -10.51 -17.63 3.11
C ILE A 213 -11.03 -17.91 1.69
N TYR A 214 -12.29 -18.36 1.53
CA TYR A 214 -12.87 -18.63 0.21
C TYR A 214 -13.00 -17.35 -0.65
N ALA A 215 -13.16 -16.16 -0.04
CA ALA A 215 -13.21 -14.91 -0.78
C ALA A 215 -11.84 -14.55 -1.34
N VAL A 216 -10.78 -14.70 -0.55
CA VAL A 216 -9.39 -14.53 -1.00
C VAL A 216 -9.06 -15.56 -2.10
N GLU A 217 -9.42 -16.84 -1.92
CA GLU A 217 -9.24 -17.85 -2.96
C GLU A 217 -9.92 -17.44 -4.28
N ARG A 218 -11.16 -16.98 -4.22
CA ARG A 218 -11.90 -16.52 -5.42
C ARG A 218 -11.23 -15.35 -6.12
N MET A 219 -10.71 -14.37 -5.35
CA MET A 219 -9.98 -13.23 -5.90
C MET A 219 -8.68 -13.69 -6.60
N LEU A 220 -7.90 -14.56 -5.98
CA LEU A 220 -6.69 -15.10 -6.58
C LEU A 220 -6.96 -15.99 -7.79
N ARG A 221 -8.04 -16.80 -7.78
CA ARG A 221 -8.46 -17.57 -8.97
C ARG A 221 -8.79 -16.66 -10.14
N ARG A 222 -9.42 -15.50 -9.89
CA ARG A 222 -9.65 -14.49 -10.94
C ARG A 222 -8.32 -14.00 -11.53
N VAL A 223 -7.34 -13.69 -10.70
CA VAL A 223 -6.01 -13.25 -11.17
C VAL A 223 -5.33 -14.34 -12.01
N ILE A 224 -5.43 -15.59 -11.57
CA ILE A 224 -4.89 -16.75 -12.32
C ILE A 224 -5.59 -16.88 -13.67
N MET A 225 -6.92 -16.88 -13.69
CA MET A 225 -7.71 -17.06 -14.91
C MET A 225 -7.59 -15.88 -15.89
N SER A 226 -7.22 -14.69 -15.44
CA SER A 226 -6.97 -13.54 -16.32
C SER A 226 -5.67 -13.66 -17.13
N GLY A 227 -4.78 -14.60 -16.78
CA GLY A 227 -3.46 -14.73 -17.39
C GLY A 227 -2.43 -13.76 -16.83
N ALA A 228 -2.74 -13.00 -15.78
CA ALA A 228 -1.88 -11.98 -15.17
C ALA A 228 -0.51 -12.52 -14.74
N PHE A 229 -0.43 -13.81 -14.34
CA PHE A 229 0.82 -14.47 -13.96
C PHE A 229 1.85 -14.59 -15.12
N LEU A 230 1.49 -14.27 -16.35
CA LEU A 230 2.48 -14.13 -17.42
C LEU A 230 3.47 -12.99 -17.11
N ASN A 231 3.01 -11.93 -16.45
CA ASN A 231 3.83 -10.77 -16.09
C ASN A 231 4.12 -10.67 -14.59
N ILE A 232 3.41 -11.38 -13.72
CA ILE A 232 3.77 -11.50 -12.31
C ILE A 232 5.00 -12.43 -12.21
N LYS A 233 6.15 -11.86 -11.88
CA LYS A 233 7.43 -12.56 -11.82
C LYS A 233 7.81 -12.99 -10.41
N GLY A 234 7.22 -12.39 -9.40
CA GLY A 234 7.38 -12.74 -8.00
C GLY A 234 6.15 -12.31 -7.21
N LEU A 235 5.91 -12.97 -6.09
CA LEU A 235 4.79 -12.69 -5.19
C LEU A 235 5.30 -12.50 -3.76
N VAL A 236 4.90 -11.40 -3.15
CA VAL A 236 5.08 -11.12 -1.72
C VAL A 236 3.72 -11.22 -1.05
N VAL A 237 3.55 -12.23 -0.21
CA VAL A 237 2.36 -12.45 0.61
C VAL A 237 2.63 -11.83 1.97
N GLY A 238 2.04 -10.69 2.21
CA GLY A 238 2.02 -10.03 3.51
C GLY A 238 1.06 -10.71 4.47
N HIS A 239 0.64 -10.00 5.50
CA HIS A 239 -0.24 -10.57 6.50
C HIS A 239 -1.71 -10.49 6.10
N PHE A 240 -2.39 -11.63 6.17
CA PHE A 240 -3.85 -11.70 6.13
C PHE A 240 -4.34 -11.84 7.57
N THR A 241 -4.93 -10.79 8.11
CA THR A 241 -5.31 -10.73 9.54
C THR A 241 -6.81 -10.86 9.72
N GLU A 242 -7.24 -11.31 10.90
CA GLU A 242 -8.67 -11.43 11.28
C GLU A 242 -9.52 -12.18 10.24
N TYR A 243 -8.91 -13.04 9.42
CA TYR A 243 -9.64 -13.78 8.40
C TYR A 243 -10.61 -14.81 9.03
N ARG A 244 -11.67 -15.10 8.27
CA ARG A 244 -12.80 -15.90 8.75
C ARG A 244 -12.97 -17.19 7.97
N HIS A 245 -13.64 -18.15 8.62
CA HIS A 245 -14.07 -19.41 8.02
C HIS A 245 -12.93 -20.34 7.60
N PRO A 246 -11.95 -20.65 8.48
CA PRO A 246 -11.09 -21.79 8.26
C PRO A 246 -11.95 -23.06 8.31
N ASP A 247 -11.60 -24.05 7.48
CA ASP A 247 -12.26 -25.37 7.44
C ASP A 247 -11.23 -26.48 7.21
N ALA A 248 -11.68 -27.72 7.08
CA ALA A 248 -10.79 -28.87 6.88
C ALA A 248 -10.01 -28.79 5.54
N ASN A 249 -10.52 -28.07 4.54
CA ASN A 249 -9.86 -27.89 3.25
C ASN A 249 -8.92 -26.69 3.26
N HIS A 250 -9.22 -25.68 4.10
CA HIS A 250 -8.52 -24.41 4.21
C HIS A 250 -8.27 -24.10 5.70
N PRO A 251 -7.30 -24.78 6.34
CA PRO A 251 -7.05 -24.62 7.77
C PRO A 251 -6.50 -23.22 8.11
N ASP A 252 -5.78 -22.60 7.20
CA ASP A 252 -5.24 -21.24 7.30
C ASP A 252 -5.07 -20.61 5.91
N MET A 253 -4.84 -19.30 5.88
CA MET A 253 -4.75 -18.51 4.66
C MET A 253 -3.52 -18.87 3.83
N ASP A 254 -2.35 -19.00 4.47
CA ASP A 254 -1.09 -19.25 3.78
C ASP A 254 -1.06 -20.63 3.11
N SER A 255 -1.60 -21.65 3.79
CA SER A 255 -1.74 -22.98 3.19
C SER A 255 -2.69 -22.98 1.99
N MET A 256 -3.78 -22.22 2.05
CA MET A 256 -4.70 -22.06 0.93
C MET A 256 -4.00 -21.40 -0.26
N ILE A 257 -3.32 -20.27 -0.06
CA ILE A 257 -2.60 -19.55 -1.13
C ILE A 257 -1.50 -20.47 -1.71
N SER A 258 -0.70 -21.10 -0.87
CA SER A 258 0.37 -22.03 -1.31
C SER A 258 -0.17 -23.17 -2.16
N ARG A 259 -1.27 -23.80 -1.73
CA ARG A 259 -1.93 -24.86 -2.50
C ARG A 259 -2.43 -24.35 -3.84
N LEU A 260 -3.13 -23.20 -3.84
CA LEU A 260 -3.67 -22.61 -5.05
C LEU A 260 -2.58 -22.32 -6.11
N LEU A 261 -1.43 -21.80 -5.69
CA LEU A 261 -0.29 -21.55 -6.57
C LEU A 261 0.26 -22.84 -7.15
N LYS A 262 0.45 -23.87 -6.33
CA LYS A 262 0.97 -25.20 -6.75
C LYS A 262 0.03 -25.88 -7.74
N GLU A 263 -1.27 -25.90 -7.47
CA GLU A 263 -2.29 -26.52 -8.34
C GLU A 263 -2.35 -25.87 -9.73
N ASN A 264 -1.95 -24.59 -9.84
CA ASN A 264 -1.95 -23.85 -11.11
C ASN A 264 -0.57 -23.69 -11.73
N GLY A 265 0.44 -24.38 -11.24
CA GLY A 265 1.76 -24.47 -11.87
C GLY A 265 2.68 -23.29 -11.61
N PHE A 266 2.41 -22.45 -10.61
CA PHE A 266 3.27 -21.31 -10.25
C PHE A 266 4.37 -21.69 -9.24
N ASN A 267 5.05 -22.82 -9.49
CA ASN A 267 6.15 -23.29 -8.66
C ASN A 267 7.51 -22.71 -9.09
N ASN A 268 7.53 -21.94 -10.17
CA ASN A 268 8.73 -21.43 -10.82
C ASN A 268 8.94 -19.93 -10.62
N ILE A 269 8.09 -19.27 -9.88
CA ILE A 269 8.29 -17.87 -9.48
C ILE A 269 8.63 -17.81 -7.98
N PRO A 270 9.51 -16.91 -7.53
CA PRO A 270 9.74 -16.71 -6.11
C PRO A 270 8.49 -16.21 -5.41
N VAL A 271 8.18 -16.84 -4.26
CA VAL A 271 7.05 -16.42 -3.41
C VAL A 271 7.55 -16.28 -1.98
N ALA A 272 7.39 -15.11 -1.40
CA ALA A 272 7.67 -14.82 0.00
C ALA A 272 6.37 -14.79 0.79
N PHE A 273 6.24 -15.63 1.82
CA PHE A 273 5.12 -15.59 2.76
C PHE A 273 5.51 -14.93 4.07
N GLY A 274 4.52 -14.40 4.78
CA GLY A 274 4.73 -13.78 6.09
C GLY A 274 5.59 -12.52 6.04
N PHE A 275 5.66 -11.87 4.88
CA PHE A 275 6.39 -10.60 4.76
C PHE A 275 5.74 -9.53 5.65
N PRO A 276 6.52 -8.75 6.43
CA PRO A 276 5.97 -7.79 7.38
C PRO A 276 5.35 -6.57 6.68
N ALA A 277 4.22 -6.77 6.02
CA ALA A 277 3.42 -5.73 5.36
C ALA A 277 1.94 -6.03 5.54
N GLY A 278 1.11 -5.00 5.70
CA GLY A 278 -0.34 -5.09 5.85
C GLY A 278 -0.83 -4.64 7.22
N HIS A 279 -1.95 -5.22 7.70
CA HIS A 279 -2.62 -4.81 8.93
C HIS A 279 -1.96 -5.43 10.18
N THR A 280 -0.67 -5.16 10.34
CA THR A 280 0.15 -5.57 11.50
C THR A 280 0.93 -4.38 12.02
N ALA A 281 1.45 -4.46 13.24
CA ALA A 281 2.31 -3.43 13.80
C ALA A 281 3.57 -3.21 12.93
N ASP A 282 4.18 -4.30 12.44
CA ASP A 282 5.40 -4.26 11.61
C ASP A 282 5.12 -4.01 10.12
N ASN A 283 4.17 -3.12 9.81
CA ASN A 283 3.81 -2.78 8.44
C ASN A 283 4.91 -1.98 7.74
N LEU A 284 5.93 -2.68 7.21
CA LEU A 284 7.03 -2.07 6.47
C LEU A 284 6.54 -1.27 5.26
N PRO A 285 7.07 -0.07 5.06
CA PRO A 285 6.67 0.76 3.91
C PRO A 285 7.20 0.17 2.61
N LEU A 286 6.29 -0.09 1.68
CA LEU A 286 6.60 -0.58 0.33
C LEU A 286 6.38 0.55 -0.68
N VAL A 287 7.36 0.78 -1.55
CA VAL A 287 7.27 1.84 -2.57
C VAL A 287 6.62 1.26 -3.83
N CYS A 288 5.31 1.47 -3.95
CA CYS A 288 4.55 1.10 -5.14
C CYS A 288 5.11 1.82 -6.37
N GLY A 289 5.45 1.06 -7.39
CA GLY A 289 6.00 1.56 -8.64
C GLY A 289 7.53 1.58 -8.71
N ALA A 290 8.26 1.43 -7.62
CA ALA A 290 9.71 1.28 -7.64
C ALA A 290 10.13 0.02 -8.43
N ASN A 291 11.32 0.04 -9.03
CA ASN A 291 11.93 -1.20 -9.47
C ASN A 291 12.28 -2.02 -8.23
N ALA A 292 11.99 -3.29 -8.27
CA ALA A 292 12.23 -4.16 -7.13
C ALA A 292 12.88 -5.47 -7.56
N ARG A 293 13.68 -6.03 -6.64
CA ARG A 293 14.26 -7.37 -6.71
C ARG A 293 13.80 -8.15 -5.49
N LEU A 294 13.17 -9.28 -5.74
CA LEU A 294 12.78 -10.26 -4.73
C LEU A 294 13.73 -11.45 -4.80
N GLU A 295 14.38 -11.76 -3.71
CA GLU A 295 15.20 -12.96 -3.55
C GLU A 295 14.66 -13.78 -2.37
N VAL A 296 14.29 -15.02 -2.65
CA VAL A 296 13.76 -15.97 -1.66
C VAL A 296 14.70 -17.15 -1.60
N THR A 297 15.24 -17.44 -0.42
CA THR A 297 16.15 -18.55 -0.15
C THR A 297 15.62 -19.39 1.02
N GLU A 298 16.33 -20.48 1.35
CA GLU A 298 16.04 -21.28 2.55
C GLU A 298 16.33 -20.50 3.85
N ASP A 299 17.23 -19.50 3.79
CA ASP A 299 17.64 -18.71 4.95
C ASP A 299 16.75 -17.48 5.18
N GLY A 300 15.93 -17.08 4.21
CA GLY A 300 15.04 -15.93 4.33
C GLY A 300 14.74 -15.24 3.00
N VAL A 301 14.20 -14.05 3.12
CA VAL A 301 13.75 -13.22 2.01
C VAL A 301 14.47 -11.88 2.02
N ILE A 302 14.90 -11.42 0.85
CA ILE A 302 15.38 -10.07 0.61
C ILE A 302 14.45 -9.41 -0.42
N LEU A 303 13.92 -8.25 -0.07
CA LEU A 303 13.19 -7.38 -0.99
C LEU A 303 13.93 -6.04 -1.08
N SER A 304 14.52 -5.77 -2.25
CA SER A 304 15.19 -4.49 -2.53
C SER A 304 14.30 -3.66 -3.46
N MET A 305 14.25 -2.35 -3.23
CA MET A 305 13.52 -1.36 -4.04
C MET A 305 14.47 -0.23 -4.45
N GLU A 306 14.47 0.10 -5.76
CA GLU A 306 15.35 1.09 -6.39
C GLU A 306 14.59 2.16 -7.19
#